data_e3391547375ed3e6c9f4a121321b1d18
#
_entry.id   e3391547375ed3e6c9f4a121321b1d18
#
_cell.length_a   1.000
_cell.length_b   1.000
_cell.length_c   1.000
_cell.angle_alpha   90.00
_cell.angle_beta   90.00
_cell.angle_gamma   90.00
#
_symmetry.space_group_name_H-M   'P 1'
#
loop_
_entity.id
_entity.type
_entity.pdbx_description
1 polymer ?
#
loop_
_entity_poly.entity_id
_entity_poly.type
_entity_poly.pdbx_seq_one_letter_code
_entity_poly.pdbx_strand_id
1 'polypeptide(L)' 'SFENLEPADRMKYEIAEELGLLEKVRKGGWKALSSRETGQIGGMVSRRKKALEKEQKTK' A
#
# COMPACT_ATOMS: atom_id res chain seq x y z
N SER A 1 10.78 -9.73 -4.95
CA SER A 1 9.91 -9.54 -6.11
C SER A 1 8.47 -9.34 -5.67
N PHE A 2 7.75 -8.47 -6.34
CA PHE A 2 6.34 -8.21 -6.04
C PHE A 2 5.47 -9.44 -6.24
N GLU A 3 5.90 -10.34 -7.09
CA GLU A 3 5.09 -11.50 -7.43
C GLU A 3 4.93 -12.48 -6.27
N ASN A 4 5.86 -12.43 -5.32
CA ASN A 4 5.85 -13.33 -4.18
C ASN A 4 5.21 -12.73 -2.93
N LEU A 5 4.66 -11.51 -3.05
CA LEU A 5 4.07 -10.83 -1.91
C LEU A 5 2.60 -11.23 -1.73
N GLU A 6 2.16 -11.22 -0.48
CA GLU A 6 0.75 -11.35 -0.18
C GLU A 6 -0.01 -10.18 -0.82
N PRO A 7 -1.28 -10.37 -1.20
CA PRO A 7 -2.05 -9.29 -1.83
C PRO A 7 -2.05 -7.98 -1.05
N ALA A 8 -2.13 -8.05 0.28
CA ALA A 8 -2.13 -6.83 1.10
C ALA A 8 -0.79 -6.11 1.00
N ASP A 9 0.31 -6.86 1.02
CA ASP A 9 1.64 -6.27 0.92
C ASP A 9 1.87 -5.69 -0.46
N ARG A 10 1.41 -6.39 -1.50
CA ARG A 10 1.51 -5.89 -2.86
C ARG A 10 0.80 -4.55 -2.99
N MET A 11 -0.37 -4.43 -2.39
CA MET A 11 -1.15 -3.20 -2.42
C MET A 11 -0.39 -2.04 -1.78
N LYS A 12 0.29 -2.32 -0.66
CA LYS A 12 1.11 -1.30 0.01
C LYS A 12 2.22 -0.78 -0.91
N TYR A 13 2.90 -1.68 -1.59
CA TYR A 13 3.98 -1.28 -2.51
C TYR A 13 3.44 -0.50 -3.70
N GLU A 14 2.30 -0.92 -4.24
CA GLU A 14 1.68 -0.20 -5.35
C GLU A 14 1.32 1.22 -4.94
N ILE A 15 0.76 1.37 -3.76
CA ILE A 15 0.38 2.69 -3.27
C ILE A 15 1.61 3.54 -2.98
N ALA A 16 2.64 2.93 -2.41
CA ALA A 16 3.90 3.65 -2.17
C ALA A 16 4.45 4.19 -3.49
N GLU A 17 4.37 3.40 -4.55
CA GLU A 17 4.82 3.84 -5.86
C GLU A 17 3.99 5.01 -6.38
N GLU A 18 2.66 4.92 -6.25
CA GLU A 18 1.76 5.99 -6.67
C GLU A 18 2.09 7.31 -5.97
N LEU A 19 2.49 7.23 -4.71
CA LEU A 19 2.80 8.41 -3.91
C LEU A 19 4.25 8.88 -4.06
N GLY A 20 5.04 8.18 -4.86
CA GLY A 20 6.45 8.53 -5.05
C GLY A 20 7.33 8.16 -3.87
N LEU A 21 6.91 7.20 -3.07
CA LEU A 21 7.64 6.83 -1.85
C LEU A 21 8.38 5.50 -1.97
N LEU A 22 8.26 4.83 -3.11
CA LEU A 22 8.82 3.49 -3.27
C LEU A 22 10.35 3.47 -3.09
N GLU A 23 11.04 4.50 -3.59
CA GLU A 23 12.49 4.57 -3.42
C GLU A 23 12.91 4.64 -1.97
N LYS A 24 12.17 5.42 -1.17
CA LYS A 24 12.44 5.49 0.27
C LYS A 24 12.33 4.12 0.91
N VAL A 25 11.28 3.39 0.55
CA VAL A 25 11.03 2.06 1.10
C VAL A 25 12.13 1.10 0.68
N ARG A 26 12.55 1.16 -0.58
CA ARG A 26 13.60 0.27 -1.08
C ARG A 26 14.92 0.52 -0.39
N LYS A 27 15.26 1.78 -0.14
CA LYS A 27 16.56 2.13 0.43
C LYS A 27 16.63 1.94 1.94
N GLY A 28 15.56 2.31 2.65
CA GLY A 28 15.58 2.30 4.11
C GLY A 28 14.51 1.45 4.77
N GLY A 29 13.68 0.79 3.98
CA GLY A 29 12.56 0.03 4.51
C GLY A 29 11.39 0.93 4.91
N TRP A 30 10.31 0.31 5.36
CA TRP A 30 9.12 1.06 5.75
C TRP A 30 9.38 2.05 6.88
N LYS A 31 10.37 1.75 7.72
CA LYS A 31 10.73 2.64 8.84
C LYS A 31 11.32 3.96 8.38
N ALA A 32 11.75 4.06 7.12
CA ALA A 32 12.29 5.31 6.58
C ALA A 32 11.20 6.33 6.29
N LEU A 33 9.95 5.92 6.31
CA LEU A 33 8.82 6.82 6.06
C LEU A 33 8.45 7.59 7.32
N SER A 34 7.99 8.82 7.13
CA SER A 34 7.46 9.61 8.24
C SER A 34 6.10 9.05 8.67
N SER A 35 5.65 9.46 9.85
CA SER A 35 4.32 9.06 10.33
C SER A 35 3.23 9.50 9.35
N ARG A 36 3.39 10.67 8.77
CA ARG A 36 2.44 11.20 7.79
C ARG A 36 2.40 10.32 6.55
N GLU A 37 3.57 9.94 6.04
CA GLU A 37 3.66 9.10 4.85
C GLU A 37 3.07 7.72 5.12
N THR A 38 3.41 7.15 6.25
CA THR A 38 2.88 5.85 6.65
C THR A 38 1.36 5.91 6.78
N GLY A 39 0.85 6.99 7.37
CA GLY A 39 -0.59 7.19 7.51
C GLY A 39 -1.30 7.31 6.17
N GLN A 40 -0.69 8.01 5.22
CA GLN A 40 -1.26 8.13 3.88
C GLN A 40 -1.39 6.76 3.22
N ILE A 41 -0.33 5.98 3.29
CA ILE A 41 -0.35 4.64 2.70
C ILE A 41 -1.41 3.78 3.38
N GLY A 42 -1.41 3.78 4.70
CA GLY A 42 -2.39 2.98 5.46
C GLY A 42 -3.83 3.35 5.13
N GLY A 43 -4.11 4.65 5.03
CA GLY A 43 -5.45 5.12 4.70
C GLY A 43 -5.88 4.69 3.30
N MET A 44 -4.97 4.77 2.34
CA MET A 44 -5.28 4.37 0.97
C MET A 44 -5.47 2.86 0.84
N VAL A 45 -4.63 2.09 1.55
CA VAL A 45 -4.79 0.63 1.57
C VAL A 45 -6.17 0.27 2.11
N SER A 46 -6.55 0.85 3.22
CA SER A 46 -7.84 0.60 3.85
C SER A 46 -9.01 0.90 2.92
N ARG A 47 -8.97 2.05 2.28
CA ARG A 47 -10.02 2.46 1.37
C ARG A 47 -10.11 1.53 0.16
N ARG A 48 -8.95 1.16 -0.38
CA ARG A 48 -8.90 0.28 -1.55
C ARG A 48 -9.41 -1.11 -1.23
N LYS A 49 -9.07 -1.62 -0.05
CA LYS A 49 -9.57 -2.92 0.40
C LYS A 49 -11.10 -2.90 0.56
N LYS A 50 -11.63 -1.85 1.14
CA LYS A 50 -13.08 -1.72 1.30
C LYS A 50 -13.78 -1.66 -0.04
N ALA A 51 -13.22 -0.94 -1.00
CA ALA A 51 -13.79 -0.84 -2.33
C ALA A 51 -13.85 -2.21 -3.01
N LEU A 52 -12.78 -2.99 -2.87
CA LEU A 52 -12.74 -4.33 -3.45
C LEU A 52 -13.74 -5.27 -2.79
N GLU A 53 -13.86 -5.20 -1.47
CA GLU A 53 -14.82 -6.00 -0.74
C GLU A 53 -16.25 -5.68 -1.16
N LYS A 54 -16.52 -4.39 -1.37
CA LYS A 54 -17.83 -3.92 -1.79
C LYS A 54 -18.19 -4.48 -3.17
N GLU A 55 -17.23 -4.48 -4.09
CA GLU A 55 -17.45 -5.04 -5.41
C GLU A 55 -17.81 -6.51 -5.34
N GLN A 56 -17.13 -7.26 -4.47
CA GLN A 56 -17.39 -8.68 -4.32
C GLN A 56 -18.76 -8.95 -3.73
N LYS A 57 -19.22 -8.07 -2.85
CA LYS A 57 -20.51 -8.25 -2.18
C LYS A 57 -21.70 -7.93 -3.08
N THR A 58 -21.50 -7.14 -4.11
CA THR A 58 -22.60 -6.73 -4.98
C THR A 58 -22.91 -7.74 -6.09
N LYS A 59 -22.22 -8.84 -6.11
CA LYS A 59 -22.48 -9.88 -7.10
C LYS A 59 -23.56 -10.87 -6.66
#